data_78aa5443e4b5e485ea5098de1b49c150
#
_entry.id   78aa5443e4b5e485ea5098de1b49c150
#
_cell.length_a   1.000
_cell.length_b   1.000
_cell.length_c   1.000
_cell.angle_alpha   90.00
_cell.angle_beta   90.00
_cell.angle_gamma   90.00
#
_symmetry.space_group_name_H-M   'P 1'
#
loop_
_entity.id
_entity.type
_entity.pdbx_description
1 polymer ?
#
loop_
_entity_poly.entity_id
_entity_poly.type
_entity_poly.pdbx_seq_one_letter_code
_entity_poly.pdbx_strand_id
1 'polypeptide(L)'
;IAAGKRVIILEAMNRIGGRAYTESDTFGLPFDWGCAWIQAADRNPLLPLAREWGFDPKLHDLELDRVYYGPNARRFSEIEMRRTHAAESRFPKMNKRAARWRDGPVSSLLMPRTPEEEAAMTYMLPMDMAVDPGELSIRDWARQGDLSPNYLVYKGLGSVVAKFGEGLPVLLATPVKRIRYGGKGVTVETEKGDVQAKACIVTASTGALQSGYIRFDPNLPEWKEDAINQLPMGMLAKIPLLLDGERFGLSPFEDILYERSGLQDIYFLAFPFGMPMMIGFVGGSFAWHLTAQGSQSAIDFALDALRRLFGEKAAGHVKKAAFTRWANIPWARGSHSTALPGQLPGRWPKPSAAP
;
A
#
# COMPACT_ATOMS: atom_id res chain seq x y z
N ILE A 1 -18.12 20.37 -7.51
CA ILE A 1 -17.80 21.81 -7.66
C ILE A 1 -17.79 22.15 -9.14
N ALA A 2 -16.91 21.56 -9.95
CA ALA A 2 -16.87 21.82 -11.39
C ALA A 2 -18.23 21.59 -12.11
N ALA A 3 -19.04 20.65 -11.64
CA ALA A 3 -20.41 20.39 -12.15
C ALA A 3 -21.50 21.26 -11.49
N GLY A 4 -21.16 22.38 -10.85
CA GLY A 4 -22.10 23.28 -10.19
C GLY A 4 -22.76 22.72 -8.91
N LYS A 5 -22.25 21.61 -8.36
CA LYS A 5 -22.77 21.04 -7.12
C LYS A 5 -22.12 21.70 -5.90
N ARG A 6 -22.92 21.97 -4.86
CA ARG A 6 -22.40 22.35 -3.55
C ARG A 6 -21.93 21.07 -2.86
N VAL A 7 -20.68 21.06 -2.45
CA VAL A 7 -20.01 19.89 -1.83
C VAL A 7 -19.33 20.35 -0.55
N ILE A 8 -19.33 19.52 0.46
CA ILE A 8 -18.49 19.62 1.64
C ILE A 8 -17.81 18.25 1.86
N ILE A 9 -16.55 18.27 2.25
CA ILE A 9 -15.76 17.07 2.56
C ILE A 9 -15.52 17.06 4.06
N LEU A 10 -15.85 15.95 4.72
CA LEU A 10 -15.58 15.73 6.14
C LEU A 10 -14.38 14.78 6.22
N GLU A 11 -13.27 15.26 6.74
CA GLU A 11 -12.04 14.49 6.90
C GLU A 11 -11.78 14.27 8.40
N ALA A 12 -11.60 13.01 8.77
CA ALA A 12 -11.36 12.63 10.16
C ALA A 12 -9.99 13.05 10.68
N MET A 13 -8.98 13.08 9.80
CA MET A 13 -7.63 13.54 10.14
C MET A 13 -7.55 15.07 10.14
N ASN A 14 -6.46 15.60 10.69
CA ASN A 14 -6.14 17.02 10.65
C ASN A 14 -5.48 17.47 9.33
N ARG A 15 -5.52 16.62 8.30
CA ARG A 15 -4.95 16.83 6.97
C ARG A 15 -5.75 16.09 5.90
N ILE A 16 -5.67 16.57 4.68
CA ILE A 16 -6.20 15.87 3.50
C ILE A 16 -5.27 14.75 3.04
N GLY A 17 -5.74 13.91 2.12
CA GLY A 17 -4.97 12.86 1.45
C GLY A 17 -5.14 11.46 2.04
N GLY A 18 -5.63 11.32 3.27
CA GLY A 18 -5.82 10.01 3.89
C GLY A 18 -4.53 9.18 3.93
N ARG A 19 -4.50 8.06 3.19
CA ARG A 19 -3.32 7.19 3.04
C ARG A 19 -2.27 7.69 2.05
N ALA A 20 -2.49 8.81 1.37
CA ALA A 20 -1.49 9.56 0.63
C ALA A 20 -0.98 10.70 1.52
N TYR A 21 0.22 10.56 2.04
CA TYR A 21 0.79 11.52 2.98
C TYR A 21 2.30 11.64 2.81
N THR A 22 2.74 12.84 2.49
CA THR A 22 4.15 13.23 2.42
C THR A 22 4.43 14.29 3.49
N GLU A 23 5.56 14.22 4.15
CA GLU A 23 6.09 15.28 5.02
C GLU A 23 7.62 15.29 4.99
N SER A 24 8.23 16.39 5.45
CA SER A 24 9.69 16.54 5.45
C SER A 24 10.29 16.74 6.84
N ASP A 25 9.45 16.92 7.86
CA ASP A 25 9.88 17.30 9.22
C ASP A 25 10.69 16.18 9.88
N THR A 26 10.32 14.94 9.64
CA THR A 26 10.99 13.79 10.26
C THR A 26 12.42 13.62 9.76
N PHE A 27 12.67 13.75 8.46
CA PHE A 27 13.97 13.41 7.87
C PHE A 27 14.71 14.62 7.28
N GLY A 28 14.08 15.80 7.24
CA GLY A 28 14.59 16.96 6.49
C GLY A 28 14.50 16.77 4.96
N LEU A 29 13.82 15.74 4.50
CA LEU A 29 13.64 15.33 3.11
C LEU A 29 12.19 14.89 2.90
N PRO A 30 11.60 15.11 1.70
CA PRO A 30 10.27 14.62 1.40
C PRO A 30 10.19 13.10 1.52
N PHE A 31 9.27 12.60 2.33
CA PHE A 31 9.04 11.19 2.50
C PHE A 31 7.55 10.86 2.44
N ASP A 32 7.20 9.91 1.57
CA ASP A 32 5.85 9.35 1.47
C ASP A 32 5.61 8.31 2.55
N TRP A 33 4.93 8.69 3.61
CA TRP A 33 4.50 7.77 4.66
C TRP A 33 3.49 6.74 4.17
N GLY A 34 2.67 7.12 3.19
CA GLY A 34 1.68 6.27 2.55
C GLY A 34 2.09 5.79 1.16
N CYS A 35 1.16 5.84 0.21
CA CYS A 35 1.44 5.50 -1.18
C CYS A 35 2.51 6.42 -1.77
N ALA A 36 3.37 5.88 -2.64
CA ALA A 36 4.49 6.61 -3.24
C ALA A 36 4.49 6.53 -4.77
N TRP A 37 3.92 5.46 -5.35
CA TRP A 37 3.92 5.24 -6.79
C TRP A 37 2.65 5.72 -7.46
N ILE A 38 2.79 6.44 -8.56
CA ILE A 38 1.73 6.61 -9.56
C ILE A 38 1.76 5.34 -10.42
N GLN A 39 0.92 4.37 -10.06
CA GLN A 39 0.80 3.10 -10.78
C GLN A 39 -0.10 3.25 -12.01
N ALA A 40 0.07 2.35 -13.00
CA ALA A 40 -0.66 2.39 -14.26
C ALA A 40 -0.63 3.78 -14.90
N ALA A 41 0.56 4.36 -14.95
CA ALA A 41 0.76 5.79 -15.22
C ALA A 41 0.37 6.20 -16.65
N ASP A 42 0.27 5.24 -17.58
CA ASP A 42 -0.27 5.43 -18.93
C ASP A 42 -1.74 5.88 -18.95
N ARG A 43 -2.51 5.53 -17.91
CA ARG A 43 -3.93 5.84 -17.76
C ARG A 43 -4.29 6.55 -16.45
N ASN A 44 -3.31 6.75 -15.56
CA ASN A 44 -3.52 7.37 -14.26
C ASN A 44 -3.58 8.91 -14.40
N PRO A 45 -4.69 9.56 -14.05
CA PRO A 45 -4.85 11.01 -14.22
C PRO A 45 -3.90 11.83 -13.32
N LEU A 46 -3.28 11.24 -12.29
CA LEU A 46 -2.34 11.95 -11.43
C LEU A 46 -1.00 12.22 -12.12
N LEU A 47 -0.58 11.41 -13.11
CA LEU A 47 0.71 11.63 -13.79
C LEU A 47 0.74 12.97 -14.57
N PRO A 48 -0.21 13.27 -15.47
CA PRO A 48 -0.22 14.56 -16.17
C PRO A 48 -0.35 15.73 -15.20
N LEU A 49 -1.19 15.62 -14.15
CA LEU A 49 -1.33 16.67 -13.13
C LEU A 49 -0.02 16.89 -12.35
N ALA A 50 0.66 15.83 -11.94
CA ALA A 50 1.94 15.94 -11.26
C ALA A 50 2.99 16.68 -12.12
N ARG A 51 3.04 16.39 -13.43
CA ARG A 51 3.91 17.09 -14.37
C ARG A 51 3.54 18.56 -14.53
N GLU A 52 2.27 18.84 -14.76
CA GLU A 52 1.73 20.21 -14.88
C GLU A 52 2.06 21.07 -13.65
N TRP A 53 1.98 20.48 -12.45
CA TRP A 53 2.26 21.18 -11.20
C TRP A 53 3.74 21.18 -10.78
N GLY A 54 4.63 20.67 -11.59
CA GLY A 54 6.08 20.72 -11.36
C GLY A 54 6.59 19.78 -10.26
N PHE A 55 5.95 18.61 -10.11
CA PHE A 55 6.39 17.58 -9.14
C PHE A 55 7.48 16.65 -9.66
N ASP A 56 7.86 16.72 -10.93
CA ASP A 56 8.93 15.93 -11.56
C ASP A 56 8.85 14.41 -11.30
N PRO A 57 7.79 13.74 -11.78
CA PRO A 57 7.68 12.29 -11.64
C PRO A 57 8.73 11.57 -12.49
N LYS A 58 9.41 10.57 -11.92
CA LYS A 58 10.41 9.72 -12.58
C LYS A 58 9.90 8.31 -12.73
N LEU A 59 10.14 7.71 -13.89
CA LEU A 59 9.89 6.29 -14.12
C LEU A 59 10.75 5.48 -13.14
N HIS A 60 10.12 4.52 -12.49
CA HIS A 60 10.77 3.52 -11.66
C HIS A 60 10.45 2.15 -12.25
N ASP A 61 11.42 1.59 -12.97
CA ASP A 61 11.27 0.30 -13.64
C ASP A 61 11.69 -0.82 -12.68
N LEU A 62 10.69 -1.40 -12.04
CA LEU A 62 10.88 -2.47 -11.07
C LEU A 62 11.51 -3.75 -11.65
N GLU A 63 11.55 -3.91 -12.97
CA GLU A 63 12.17 -5.08 -13.60
C GLU A 63 13.66 -4.89 -13.85
N LEU A 64 14.09 -3.68 -14.21
CA LEU A 64 15.47 -3.37 -14.58
C LEU A 64 16.36 -3.09 -13.36
N ASP A 65 15.81 -2.45 -12.33
CA ASP A 65 16.57 -1.94 -11.19
C ASP A 65 16.65 -2.92 -10.01
N ARG A 66 16.13 -4.15 -10.16
CA ARG A 66 15.99 -5.10 -9.06
C ARG A 66 17.21 -6.00 -8.88
N VAL A 67 17.64 -6.14 -7.63
CA VAL A 67 18.73 -7.01 -7.20
C VAL A 67 18.23 -7.95 -6.12
N TYR A 68 18.50 -9.24 -6.26
CA TYR A 68 18.15 -10.26 -5.26
C TYR A 68 19.37 -10.72 -4.48
N TYR A 69 19.15 -10.88 -3.17
CA TYR A 69 20.11 -11.52 -2.27
C TYR A 69 19.43 -12.72 -1.61
N GLY A 70 20.03 -13.88 -1.75
CA GLY A 70 19.59 -15.12 -1.12
C GLY A 70 20.24 -15.38 0.23
N PRO A 71 20.21 -16.63 0.71
CA PRO A 71 20.81 -17.05 1.96
C PRO A 71 22.27 -16.58 2.10
N ASN A 72 22.65 -16.19 3.34
CA ASN A 72 23.98 -15.64 3.66
C ASN A 72 24.30 -14.31 2.91
N ALA A 73 23.29 -13.55 2.54
CA ALA A 73 23.42 -12.30 1.80
C ALA A 73 24.24 -12.41 0.50
N ARG A 74 24.23 -13.57 -0.12
CA ARG A 74 24.87 -13.78 -1.41
C ARG A 74 24.00 -13.19 -2.52
N ARG A 75 24.54 -12.24 -3.28
CA ARG A 75 23.85 -11.69 -4.46
C ARG A 75 23.56 -12.81 -5.46
N PHE A 76 22.35 -12.82 -6.00
CA PHE A 76 21.99 -13.77 -7.05
C PHE A 76 22.86 -13.57 -8.30
N SER A 77 23.27 -14.66 -8.91
CA SER A 77 23.90 -14.67 -10.21
C SER A 77 22.90 -14.26 -11.30
N GLU A 78 23.39 -13.88 -12.47
CA GLU A 78 22.52 -13.57 -13.61
C GLU A 78 21.57 -14.73 -13.98
N ILE A 79 21.99 -15.98 -13.76
CA ILE A 79 21.15 -17.15 -14.03
C ILE A 79 20.00 -17.22 -13.02
N GLU A 80 20.28 -16.99 -11.73
CA GLU A 80 19.27 -16.96 -10.67
C GLU A 80 18.32 -15.79 -10.89
N MET A 81 18.82 -14.59 -11.22
CA MET A 81 18.00 -13.43 -11.57
C MET A 81 17.05 -13.74 -12.72
N ARG A 82 17.54 -14.35 -13.81
CA ARG A 82 16.68 -14.76 -14.93
C ARG A 82 15.59 -15.78 -14.51
N ARG A 83 15.92 -16.70 -13.60
CA ARG A 83 14.94 -17.67 -13.07
C ARG A 83 13.88 -16.99 -12.22
N THR A 84 14.27 -16.03 -11.38
CA THR A 84 13.34 -15.24 -10.56
C THR A 84 12.37 -14.43 -11.46
N HIS A 85 12.87 -13.72 -12.46
CA HIS A 85 12.03 -12.97 -13.41
C HIS A 85 11.12 -13.90 -14.23
N ALA A 86 11.60 -15.12 -14.55
CA ALA A 86 10.75 -16.14 -15.19
C ALA A 86 9.60 -16.58 -14.28
N ALA A 87 9.84 -16.72 -12.98
CA ALA A 87 8.80 -17.05 -12.00
C ALA A 87 7.81 -15.87 -11.84
N GLU A 88 8.28 -14.64 -11.73
CA GLU A 88 7.45 -13.42 -11.68
C GLU A 88 6.53 -13.31 -12.91
N SER A 89 7.02 -13.64 -14.09
CA SER A 89 6.22 -13.65 -15.30
C SER A 89 5.23 -14.83 -15.38
N ARG A 90 5.60 -15.97 -14.79
CA ARG A 90 4.81 -17.21 -14.84
C ARG A 90 3.65 -17.21 -13.84
N PHE A 91 3.90 -16.79 -12.60
CA PHE A 91 2.92 -16.88 -11.51
C PHE A 91 1.61 -16.12 -11.81
N PRO A 92 1.61 -14.88 -12.29
CA PRO A 92 0.38 -14.18 -12.66
C PRO A 92 -0.39 -14.90 -13.78
N LYS A 93 0.31 -15.48 -14.76
CA LYS A 93 -0.32 -16.23 -15.85
C LYS A 93 -0.99 -17.50 -15.34
N MET A 94 -0.32 -18.24 -14.43
CA MET A 94 -0.90 -19.41 -13.76
C MET A 94 -2.13 -19.02 -12.96
N ASN A 95 -2.04 -17.97 -12.18
CA ASN A 95 -3.15 -17.44 -11.38
C ASN A 95 -4.33 -17.02 -12.26
N LYS A 96 -4.09 -16.24 -13.30
CA LYS A 96 -5.10 -15.78 -14.25
C LYS A 96 -5.80 -16.94 -14.97
N ARG A 97 -5.08 -18.02 -15.26
CA ARG A 97 -5.67 -19.25 -15.82
C ARG A 97 -6.56 -19.95 -14.80
N ALA A 98 -6.10 -20.13 -13.57
CA ALA A 98 -6.85 -20.79 -12.49
C ALA A 98 -8.12 -20.01 -12.11
N ALA A 99 -8.07 -18.69 -12.10
CA ALA A 99 -9.19 -17.79 -11.77
C ALA A 99 -10.43 -17.97 -12.67
N ARG A 100 -10.27 -18.56 -13.86
CA ARG A 100 -11.39 -18.87 -14.78
C ARG A 100 -12.28 -20.01 -14.27
N TRP A 101 -11.72 -20.91 -13.47
CA TRP A 101 -12.37 -22.15 -13.09
C TRP A 101 -12.68 -22.21 -11.60
N ARG A 102 -11.84 -21.60 -10.75
CA ARG A 102 -11.97 -21.66 -9.30
C ARG A 102 -11.58 -20.35 -8.65
N ASP A 103 -12.07 -20.16 -7.43
CA ASP A 103 -11.48 -19.26 -6.45
C ASP A 103 -10.96 -20.08 -5.28
N GLY A 104 -10.11 -19.47 -4.47
CA GLY A 104 -9.46 -20.06 -3.32
C GLY A 104 -8.18 -19.27 -2.96
N PRO A 105 -7.42 -19.71 -1.97
CA PRO A 105 -6.17 -19.05 -1.62
C PRO A 105 -5.10 -19.25 -2.70
N VAL A 106 -4.34 -18.20 -2.98
CA VAL A 106 -3.22 -18.24 -3.93
C VAL A 106 -2.19 -19.29 -3.53
N SER A 107 -1.99 -19.53 -2.22
CA SER A 107 -1.11 -20.59 -1.70
C SER A 107 -1.47 -22.00 -2.18
N SER A 108 -2.73 -22.25 -2.54
CA SER A 108 -3.15 -23.53 -3.10
C SER A 108 -2.73 -23.75 -4.58
N LEU A 109 -2.24 -22.68 -5.21
CA LEU A 109 -1.81 -22.67 -6.59
C LEU A 109 -0.30 -22.51 -6.74
N LEU A 110 0.27 -21.61 -5.97
CA LEU A 110 1.69 -21.28 -6.00
C LEU A 110 2.39 -21.96 -4.82
N MET A 111 3.21 -22.96 -5.14
CA MET A 111 4.06 -23.65 -4.19
C MET A 111 5.51 -23.48 -4.69
N PRO A 112 6.26 -22.50 -4.18
CA PRO A 112 7.64 -22.29 -4.60
C PRO A 112 8.48 -23.49 -4.21
N ARG A 113 9.40 -23.88 -5.09
CA ARG A 113 10.28 -25.05 -4.93
C ARG A 113 11.77 -24.70 -4.93
N THR A 114 12.06 -23.45 -5.28
CA THR A 114 13.43 -22.93 -5.34
C THR A 114 13.49 -21.55 -4.67
N PRO A 115 14.65 -21.12 -4.20
CA PRO A 115 14.83 -19.78 -3.63
C PRO A 115 14.39 -18.67 -4.57
N GLU A 116 14.60 -18.82 -5.88
CA GLU A 116 14.17 -17.83 -6.88
C GLU A 116 12.64 -17.73 -6.99
N GLU A 117 11.94 -18.86 -6.87
CA GLU A 117 10.47 -18.88 -6.85
C GLU A 117 9.92 -18.30 -5.54
N GLU A 118 10.58 -18.56 -4.39
CA GLU A 118 10.23 -17.95 -3.11
C GLU A 118 10.43 -16.45 -3.14
N ALA A 119 11.57 -15.96 -3.63
CA ALA A 119 11.85 -14.54 -3.78
C ALA A 119 10.78 -13.85 -4.65
N ALA A 120 10.46 -14.44 -5.80
CA ALA A 120 9.40 -13.93 -6.68
C ALA A 120 8.04 -13.89 -5.97
N MET A 121 7.68 -14.93 -5.22
CA MET A 121 6.41 -15.01 -4.51
C MET A 121 6.32 -13.99 -3.37
N THR A 122 7.40 -13.85 -2.58
CA THR A 122 7.46 -12.88 -1.48
C THR A 122 7.29 -11.45 -1.98
N TYR A 123 7.98 -11.10 -3.07
CA TYR A 123 7.84 -9.78 -3.67
C TYR A 123 6.42 -9.52 -4.17
N MET A 124 5.87 -10.42 -4.97
CA MET A 124 4.57 -10.23 -5.64
C MET A 124 3.37 -10.29 -4.70
N LEU A 125 3.49 -10.90 -3.52
CA LEU A 125 2.35 -11.10 -2.63
C LEU A 125 2.49 -10.28 -1.33
N PRO A 126 3.28 -10.64 -0.32
CA PRO A 126 3.37 -9.81 0.89
C PRO A 126 3.81 -8.37 0.61
N MET A 127 4.78 -8.15 -0.30
CA MET A 127 5.34 -6.82 -0.55
C MET A 127 4.51 -5.96 -1.51
N ASP A 128 3.74 -6.56 -2.41
CA ASP A 128 2.89 -5.82 -3.36
C ASP A 128 1.42 -5.84 -2.91
N MET A 129 0.91 -7.01 -2.53
CA MET A 129 -0.50 -7.21 -2.17
C MET A 129 -0.80 -6.98 -0.68
N ALA A 130 0.22 -6.80 0.17
CA ALA A 130 0.12 -6.57 1.62
C ALA A 130 -0.53 -7.71 2.42
N VAL A 131 -0.64 -8.89 1.84
CA VAL A 131 -1.21 -10.11 2.47
C VAL A 131 -0.41 -11.33 2.09
N ASP A 132 -0.47 -12.34 2.94
CA ASP A 132 0.16 -13.62 2.68
C ASP A 132 -0.60 -14.42 1.60
N PRO A 133 0.08 -15.35 0.90
CA PRO A 133 -0.55 -16.14 -0.17
C PRO A 133 -1.81 -16.92 0.25
N GLY A 134 -1.91 -17.25 1.55
CA GLY A 134 -3.07 -17.94 2.11
C GLY A 134 -4.32 -17.08 2.27
N GLU A 135 -4.14 -15.78 2.31
CA GLU A 135 -5.20 -14.79 2.55
C GLU A 135 -5.67 -14.09 1.28
N LEU A 136 -4.97 -14.29 0.15
CA LEU A 136 -5.29 -13.64 -1.12
C LEU A 136 -6.15 -14.54 -2.01
N SER A 137 -7.28 -14.03 -2.49
CA SER A 137 -8.12 -14.70 -3.49
C SER A 137 -7.42 -14.81 -4.84
N ILE A 138 -7.43 -16.00 -5.45
CA ILE A 138 -6.97 -16.25 -6.81
C ILE A 138 -7.66 -15.31 -7.81
N ARG A 139 -8.97 -15.09 -7.65
CA ARG A 139 -9.77 -14.24 -8.55
C ARG A 139 -9.50 -12.74 -8.33
N ASP A 140 -9.30 -12.33 -7.10
CA ASP A 140 -8.99 -10.94 -6.79
C ASP A 140 -7.63 -10.54 -7.41
N TRP A 141 -6.60 -11.33 -7.15
CA TRP A 141 -5.28 -11.10 -7.76
C TRP A 141 -5.30 -11.12 -9.29
N ALA A 142 -6.05 -12.04 -9.90
CA ALA A 142 -6.16 -12.10 -11.35
C ALA A 142 -6.83 -10.87 -11.98
N ARG A 143 -7.65 -10.13 -11.22
CA ARG A 143 -8.36 -8.93 -11.66
C ARG A 143 -7.55 -7.64 -11.51
N GLN A 144 -6.56 -7.63 -10.65
CA GLN A 144 -5.73 -6.45 -10.44
C GLN A 144 -5.08 -5.97 -11.75
N GLY A 145 -4.70 -6.92 -12.62
CA GLY A 145 -4.10 -6.61 -13.91
C GLY A 145 -2.65 -6.14 -13.78
N ASP A 146 -2.13 -5.61 -14.88
CA ASP A 146 -0.82 -4.97 -14.92
C ASP A 146 -0.95 -3.51 -14.48
N LEU A 147 -0.18 -3.13 -13.49
CA LEU A 147 -0.14 -1.76 -12.95
C LEU A 147 1.08 -0.97 -13.45
N SER A 148 1.87 -1.52 -14.37
CA SER A 148 2.96 -0.79 -15.03
C SER A 148 2.41 0.23 -16.04
N PRO A 149 3.17 1.29 -16.39
CA PRO A 149 4.41 1.72 -15.77
C PRO A 149 4.18 2.44 -14.42
N ASN A 150 5.20 2.42 -13.55
CA ASN A 150 5.18 3.04 -12.24
C ASN A 150 6.07 4.29 -12.21
N TYR A 151 5.62 5.35 -11.58
CA TYR A 151 6.40 6.57 -11.38
C TYR A 151 6.47 6.92 -9.90
N LEU A 152 7.66 7.27 -9.44
CA LEU A 152 7.87 7.93 -8.15
C LEU A 152 7.89 9.45 -8.34
N VAL A 153 7.56 10.19 -7.29
CA VAL A 153 7.48 11.65 -7.30
C VAL A 153 8.47 12.22 -6.29
N TYR A 154 9.39 13.08 -6.74
CA TYR A 154 10.45 13.62 -5.87
C TYR A 154 9.93 14.31 -4.60
N LYS A 155 8.92 15.18 -4.75
CA LYS A 155 8.30 15.89 -3.63
C LYS A 155 7.21 15.08 -2.92
N GLY A 156 7.08 13.80 -3.27
CA GLY A 156 6.12 12.85 -2.74
C GLY A 156 4.74 12.86 -3.42
N LEU A 157 4.16 11.67 -3.57
CA LEU A 157 2.81 11.50 -4.11
C LEU A 157 1.74 12.08 -3.19
N GLY A 158 1.95 12.01 -1.87
CA GLY A 158 1.03 12.65 -0.92
C GLY A 158 0.92 14.15 -1.12
N SER A 159 2.02 14.81 -1.53
CA SER A 159 2.00 16.24 -1.87
C SER A 159 1.21 16.53 -3.16
N VAL A 160 1.24 15.65 -4.15
CA VAL A 160 0.39 15.76 -5.37
C VAL A 160 -1.08 15.68 -4.98
N VAL A 161 -1.44 14.73 -4.10
CA VAL A 161 -2.82 14.57 -3.62
C VAL A 161 -3.25 15.77 -2.76
N ALA A 162 -2.35 16.30 -1.93
CA ALA A 162 -2.60 17.51 -1.17
C ALA A 162 -2.87 18.71 -2.10
N LYS A 163 -2.06 18.87 -3.13
CA LYS A 163 -2.25 19.91 -4.17
C LYS A 163 -3.59 19.77 -4.89
N PHE A 164 -3.98 18.54 -5.25
CA PHE A 164 -5.29 18.26 -5.84
C PHE A 164 -6.45 18.67 -4.93
N GLY A 165 -6.28 18.60 -3.62
CA GLY A 165 -7.27 18.98 -2.62
C GLY A 165 -7.31 20.46 -2.28
N GLU A 166 -6.38 21.29 -2.77
CA GLU A 166 -6.36 22.73 -2.48
C GLU A 166 -7.64 23.44 -2.98
N GLY A 167 -8.15 24.33 -2.16
CA GLY A 167 -9.37 25.09 -2.48
C GLY A 167 -10.68 24.29 -2.37
N LEU A 168 -10.63 23.00 -2.02
CA LEU A 168 -11.84 22.23 -1.74
C LEU A 168 -12.39 22.57 -0.35
N PRO A 169 -13.72 22.59 -0.17
CA PRO A 169 -14.35 22.85 1.12
C PRO A 169 -14.24 21.62 2.04
N VAL A 170 -13.09 21.45 2.69
CA VAL A 170 -12.80 20.34 3.60
C VAL A 170 -12.87 20.79 5.05
N LEU A 171 -13.65 20.11 5.86
CA LEU A 171 -13.63 20.22 7.32
C LEU A 171 -12.71 19.12 7.88
N LEU A 172 -11.52 19.52 8.27
CA LEU A 172 -10.50 18.66 8.90
C LEU A 172 -10.85 18.35 10.35
N ALA A 173 -10.25 17.29 10.90
CA ALA A 173 -10.45 16.79 12.26
C ALA A 173 -11.96 16.69 12.59
N THR A 174 -12.73 16.16 11.63
CA THR A 174 -14.18 16.07 11.70
C THR A 174 -14.61 14.62 11.42
N PRO A 175 -14.35 13.69 12.33
CA PRO A 175 -14.74 12.29 12.17
C PRO A 175 -16.26 12.14 12.20
N VAL A 176 -16.76 11.38 11.21
CA VAL A 176 -18.18 11.04 11.11
C VAL A 176 -18.50 9.91 12.07
N LYS A 177 -19.56 10.06 12.88
CA LYS A 177 -20.02 9.05 13.84
C LYS A 177 -21.21 8.24 13.33
N ARG A 178 -22.14 8.91 12.63
CA ARG A 178 -23.35 8.27 12.10
C ARG A 178 -23.76 8.89 10.78
N ILE A 179 -24.31 8.06 9.91
CA ILE A 179 -24.93 8.47 8.65
C ILE A 179 -26.37 7.97 8.67
N ARG A 180 -27.31 8.90 8.77
CA ARG A 180 -28.75 8.59 8.63
C ARG A 180 -29.18 8.80 7.19
N TYR A 181 -29.83 7.78 6.62
CA TYR A 181 -30.28 7.78 5.22
C TYR A 181 -31.64 7.06 5.09
N GLY A 182 -32.21 7.01 3.87
CA GLY A 182 -33.51 6.36 3.62
C GLY A 182 -34.71 7.31 3.61
N GLY A 183 -34.49 8.62 3.90
CA GLY A 183 -35.50 9.68 3.79
C GLY A 183 -35.27 10.59 2.58
N LYS A 184 -35.67 11.84 2.67
CA LYS A 184 -35.46 12.87 1.61
C LYS A 184 -34.03 13.39 1.53
N GLY A 185 -33.04 12.60 1.88
CA GLY A 185 -31.62 12.97 1.89
C GLY A 185 -30.85 12.20 2.94
N VAL A 186 -29.69 12.72 3.29
CA VAL A 186 -28.82 12.12 4.31
C VAL A 186 -28.48 13.15 5.39
N THR A 187 -28.36 12.68 6.63
CA THR A 187 -27.80 13.45 7.75
C THR A 187 -26.53 12.77 8.21
N VAL A 188 -25.45 13.50 8.22
CA VAL A 188 -24.13 13.03 8.66
C VAL A 188 -23.82 13.67 10.01
N GLU A 189 -23.72 12.87 11.06
CA GLU A 189 -23.49 13.32 12.43
C GLU A 189 -22.01 13.32 12.77
N THR A 190 -21.54 14.42 13.35
CA THR A 190 -20.16 14.59 13.84
C THR A 190 -20.17 15.22 15.23
N GLU A 191 -19.03 15.28 15.89
CA GLU A 191 -18.90 16.01 17.18
C GLU A 191 -19.05 17.54 16.99
N LYS A 192 -18.84 18.04 15.77
CA LYS A 192 -18.92 19.46 15.45
C LYS A 192 -20.30 19.88 14.95
N GLY A 193 -21.27 18.98 14.98
CA GLY A 193 -22.64 19.20 14.49
C GLY A 193 -23.01 18.31 13.30
N ASP A 194 -24.24 18.44 12.85
CA ASP A 194 -24.82 17.62 11.78
C ASP A 194 -24.75 18.33 10.43
N VAL A 195 -24.45 17.57 9.39
CA VAL A 195 -24.48 18.03 8.01
C VAL A 195 -25.64 17.35 7.27
N GLN A 196 -26.54 18.14 6.70
CA GLN A 196 -27.62 17.65 5.85
C GLN A 196 -27.25 17.80 4.37
N ALA A 197 -27.45 16.74 3.58
CA ALA A 197 -27.18 16.73 2.16
C ALA A 197 -28.19 15.88 1.38
N LYS A 198 -28.21 16.06 0.05
CA LYS A 198 -29.03 15.20 -0.83
C LYS A 198 -28.45 13.79 -0.94
N ALA A 199 -27.13 13.66 -0.86
CA ALA A 199 -26.40 12.39 -0.93
C ALA A 199 -25.08 12.50 -0.18
N CYS A 200 -24.54 11.35 0.24
CA CYS A 200 -23.23 11.21 0.85
C CYS A 200 -22.42 10.14 0.09
N ILE A 201 -21.16 10.45 -0.21
CA ILE A 201 -20.20 9.47 -0.74
C ILE A 201 -19.27 9.09 0.40
N VAL A 202 -19.27 7.81 0.78
CA VAL A 202 -18.43 7.27 1.85
C VAL A 202 -17.16 6.71 1.23
N THR A 203 -16.02 7.32 1.55
CA THR A 203 -14.67 6.93 1.07
C THR A 203 -13.76 6.41 2.18
N ALA A 204 -14.35 6.03 3.33
CA ALA A 204 -13.62 5.42 4.43
C ALA A 204 -13.02 4.07 4.00
N SER A 205 -11.85 3.71 4.57
CA SER A 205 -11.26 2.39 4.35
C SER A 205 -12.18 1.27 4.86
N THR A 206 -12.08 0.08 4.27
CA THR A 206 -12.84 -1.08 4.77
C THR A 206 -12.53 -1.35 6.24
N GLY A 207 -11.28 -1.17 6.68
CA GLY A 207 -10.91 -1.30 8.09
C GLY A 207 -11.60 -0.30 9.02
N ALA A 208 -11.82 0.94 8.57
CA ALA A 208 -12.59 1.91 9.31
C ALA A 208 -14.09 1.56 9.36
N LEU A 209 -14.63 1.03 8.26
CA LEU A 209 -16.03 0.56 8.21
C LEU A 209 -16.24 -0.68 9.09
N GLN A 210 -15.35 -1.66 9.03
CA GLN A 210 -15.38 -2.88 9.86
C GLN A 210 -15.30 -2.57 11.37
N SER A 211 -14.68 -1.46 11.74
CA SER A 211 -14.56 -1.09 13.15
C SER A 211 -15.87 -0.69 13.83
N GLY A 212 -16.94 -0.45 13.04
CA GLY A 212 -18.22 0.04 13.54
C GLY A 212 -18.18 1.49 14.05
N TYR A 213 -17.08 2.21 13.83
CA TYR A 213 -16.95 3.61 14.25
C TYR A 213 -17.97 4.50 13.53
N ILE A 214 -18.18 4.27 12.22
CA ILE A 214 -19.24 4.94 11.46
C ILE A 214 -20.48 4.07 11.51
N ARG A 215 -21.53 4.55 12.18
CA ARG A 215 -22.82 3.87 12.26
C ARG A 215 -23.71 4.28 11.10
N PHE A 216 -24.44 3.33 10.56
CA PHE A 216 -25.44 3.58 9.52
C PHE A 216 -26.83 3.41 10.09
N ASP A 217 -27.76 4.32 9.75
CA ASP A 217 -29.13 4.30 10.22
C ASP A 217 -30.09 4.62 9.05
N PRO A 218 -30.88 3.62 8.57
CA PRO A 218 -30.89 2.22 9.01
C PRO A 218 -29.55 1.50 8.77
N ASN A 219 -29.40 0.31 9.35
CA ASN A 219 -28.21 -0.52 9.10
C ASN A 219 -28.02 -0.75 7.60
N LEU A 220 -26.79 -0.93 7.17
CA LEU A 220 -26.51 -1.27 5.78
C LEU A 220 -27.20 -2.59 5.41
N PRO A 221 -27.62 -2.78 4.17
CA PRO A 221 -28.08 -4.08 3.69
C PRO A 221 -27.01 -5.16 3.93
N GLU A 222 -27.45 -6.36 4.29
CA GLU A 222 -26.58 -7.49 4.63
C GLU A 222 -25.47 -7.71 3.58
N TRP A 223 -25.81 -7.64 2.30
CA TRP A 223 -24.82 -7.80 1.24
C TRP A 223 -23.72 -6.74 1.23
N LYS A 224 -23.98 -5.51 1.74
CA LYS A 224 -22.96 -4.46 1.90
C LYS A 224 -22.08 -4.73 3.10
N GLU A 225 -22.66 -5.16 4.21
CA GLU A 225 -21.91 -5.57 5.40
C GLU A 225 -21.01 -6.76 5.09
N ASP A 226 -21.53 -7.76 4.38
CA ASP A 226 -20.75 -8.88 3.86
C ASP A 226 -19.57 -8.40 2.99
N ALA A 227 -19.84 -7.48 2.03
CA ALA A 227 -18.79 -6.93 1.17
C ALA A 227 -17.68 -6.26 1.96
N ILE A 228 -18.03 -5.45 2.95
CA ILE A 228 -17.08 -4.77 3.82
C ILE A 228 -16.24 -5.80 4.57
N ASN A 229 -16.87 -6.83 5.14
CA ASN A 229 -16.20 -7.85 5.95
C ASN A 229 -15.31 -8.78 5.10
N GLN A 230 -15.62 -8.96 3.83
CA GLN A 230 -14.87 -9.80 2.90
C GLN A 230 -13.68 -9.09 2.24
N LEU A 231 -13.49 -7.80 2.55
CA LEU A 231 -12.38 -6.98 2.08
C LEU A 231 -11.54 -6.48 3.27
N PRO A 232 -10.91 -7.35 4.05
CA PRO A 232 -10.07 -6.93 5.16
C PRO A 232 -8.89 -6.10 4.66
N MET A 233 -8.33 -5.31 5.58
CA MET A 233 -7.11 -4.56 5.31
C MET A 233 -5.90 -5.47 5.43
N GLY A 234 -5.06 -5.44 4.41
CA GLY A 234 -3.70 -5.94 4.48
C GLY A 234 -2.76 -4.91 5.11
N MET A 235 -1.53 -5.33 5.36
CA MET A 235 -0.49 -4.46 5.92
C MET A 235 0.76 -4.47 5.06
N LEU A 236 1.08 -3.30 4.51
CA LEU A 236 2.37 -2.98 3.93
C LEU A 236 2.92 -1.81 4.74
N ALA A 237 4.09 -1.98 5.33
CA ALA A 237 4.72 -0.97 6.15
C ALA A 237 6.09 -0.58 5.60
N LYS A 238 6.50 0.66 5.86
CA LYS A 238 7.80 1.19 5.47
C LYS A 238 8.67 1.40 6.69
N ILE A 239 9.97 1.14 6.50
CA ILE A 239 11.03 1.40 7.48
C ILE A 239 12.06 2.29 6.79
N PRO A 240 11.84 3.63 6.75
CA PRO A 240 12.81 4.56 6.18
C PRO A 240 14.05 4.65 7.08
N LEU A 241 15.23 4.59 6.45
CA LEU A 241 16.54 4.67 7.06
C LEU A 241 17.29 5.83 6.41
N LEU A 242 17.51 6.93 7.12
CA LEU A 242 18.34 8.05 6.67
C LEU A 242 19.80 7.73 6.97
N LEU A 243 20.66 7.75 5.95
CA LEU A 243 22.08 7.43 6.07
C LEU A 243 22.95 8.71 6.09
N ASP A 244 24.21 8.56 6.51
CA ASP A 244 25.21 9.63 6.58
C ASP A 244 25.89 9.95 5.23
N GLY A 245 25.46 9.29 4.15
CA GLY A 245 26.03 9.41 2.81
C GLY A 245 26.63 8.10 2.27
N GLU A 246 26.79 7.07 3.12
CA GLU A 246 27.22 5.74 2.67
C GLU A 246 26.19 5.17 1.68
N ARG A 247 26.68 4.56 0.61
CA ARG A 247 25.86 4.03 -0.49
C ARG A 247 25.97 2.51 -0.66
N PHE A 248 26.85 1.83 0.05
CA PHE A 248 27.08 0.39 -0.06
C PHE A 248 27.32 -0.12 -1.51
N GLY A 249 27.81 0.76 -2.40
CA GLY A 249 27.98 0.45 -3.82
C GLY A 249 26.69 0.38 -4.62
N LEU A 250 25.56 0.85 -4.07
CA LEU A 250 24.26 0.82 -4.72
C LEU A 250 23.98 2.10 -5.51
N SER A 251 23.21 1.94 -6.59
CA SER A 251 22.72 3.03 -7.43
C SER A 251 21.39 3.60 -6.90
N PRO A 252 21.06 4.87 -7.24
CA PRO A 252 19.73 5.39 -7.00
C PRO A 252 18.65 4.56 -7.69
N PHE A 253 17.53 4.34 -7.00
CA PHE A 253 16.39 3.52 -7.42
C PHE A 253 16.65 2.01 -7.50
N GLU A 254 17.82 1.53 -7.06
CA GLU A 254 18.06 0.09 -7.02
C GLU A 254 17.14 -0.56 -5.98
N ASP A 255 16.42 -1.57 -6.41
CA ASP A 255 15.51 -2.36 -5.59
C ASP A 255 16.22 -3.60 -5.07
N ILE A 256 16.28 -3.76 -3.75
CA ILE A 256 16.99 -4.85 -3.12
C ILE A 256 15.99 -5.75 -2.42
N LEU A 257 15.86 -6.97 -2.92
CA LEU A 257 15.16 -8.04 -2.25
C LEU A 257 16.15 -8.90 -1.50
N TYR A 258 15.91 -9.04 -0.21
CA TYR A 258 16.71 -9.88 0.67
C TYR A 258 15.86 -10.96 1.29
N GLU A 259 16.21 -12.21 1.00
CA GLU A 259 15.57 -13.40 1.54
C GLU A 259 16.23 -13.83 2.85
N ARG A 260 15.44 -13.87 3.91
CA ARG A 260 15.89 -14.36 5.21
C ARG A 260 15.48 -15.80 5.51
N SER A 261 14.39 -16.24 5.00
CA SER A 261 13.70 -17.54 5.00
C SER A 261 12.20 -17.36 5.20
N GLY A 262 11.41 -17.69 4.19
CA GLY A 262 9.97 -17.58 4.21
C GLY A 262 9.46 -16.13 4.11
N LEU A 263 8.23 -15.87 4.61
CA LEU A 263 7.52 -14.61 4.41
C LEU A 263 7.99 -13.46 5.34
N GLN A 264 9.11 -13.62 6.04
CA GLN A 264 9.68 -12.62 6.96
C GLN A 264 10.83 -11.84 6.33
N ASP A 265 10.62 -11.36 5.11
CA ASP A 265 11.63 -10.68 4.32
C ASP A 265 11.44 -9.17 4.34
N ILE A 266 12.47 -8.47 3.88
CA ILE A 266 12.43 -7.04 3.66
C ILE A 266 12.91 -6.73 2.24
N TYR A 267 12.20 -5.81 1.60
CA TYR A 267 12.59 -5.21 0.35
C TYR A 267 13.07 -3.79 0.64
N PHE A 268 14.19 -3.38 0.04
CA PHE A 268 14.70 -2.02 0.14
C PHE A 268 14.65 -1.31 -1.21
N LEU A 269 14.10 -0.10 -1.23
CA LEU A 269 14.31 0.87 -2.29
C LEU A 269 15.50 1.75 -1.89
N ALA A 270 16.59 1.68 -2.67
CA ALA A 270 17.81 2.41 -2.39
C ALA A 270 17.79 3.80 -3.02
N PHE A 271 18.08 4.80 -2.21
CA PHE A 271 18.42 6.16 -2.61
C PHE A 271 17.51 6.80 -3.65
N PRO A 272 16.17 6.75 -3.51
CA PRO A 272 15.27 7.34 -4.49
C PRO A 272 15.62 8.81 -4.73
N PHE A 273 15.71 9.20 -5.99
CA PHE A 273 16.15 10.53 -6.43
C PHE A 273 17.56 10.96 -5.94
N GLY A 274 18.40 10.02 -5.57
CA GLY A 274 19.72 10.29 -4.99
C GLY A 274 19.70 10.75 -3.54
N MET A 275 18.56 10.77 -2.86
CA MET A 275 18.46 11.08 -1.43
C MET A 275 19.27 10.08 -0.61
N PRO A 276 19.91 10.49 0.52
CA PRO A 276 20.66 9.57 1.38
C PRO A 276 19.72 8.72 2.25
N MET A 277 18.81 8.01 1.62
CA MET A 277 17.77 7.23 2.28
C MET A 277 17.60 5.86 1.63
N MET A 278 17.50 4.82 2.43
CA MET A 278 16.98 3.52 2.04
C MET A 278 15.61 3.32 2.68
N ILE A 279 14.66 2.79 1.93
CA ILE A 279 13.30 2.57 2.42
C ILE A 279 13.04 1.07 2.43
N GLY A 280 13.03 0.47 3.63
CA GLY A 280 12.61 -0.91 3.81
C GLY A 280 11.10 -1.06 3.71
N PHE A 281 10.63 -2.13 3.08
CA PHE A 281 9.23 -2.52 3.02
C PHE A 281 9.07 -3.91 3.63
N VAL A 282 8.02 -4.06 4.42
CA VAL A 282 7.60 -5.34 5.00
C VAL A 282 6.09 -5.50 4.80
N GLY A 283 5.64 -6.70 4.47
CA GLY A 283 4.25 -6.95 4.10
C GLY A 283 3.62 -8.15 4.81
N GLY A 284 2.30 -8.32 4.62
CA GLY A 284 1.54 -9.46 5.10
C GLY A 284 1.46 -9.58 6.62
N SER A 285 1.35 -10.81 7.11
CA SER A 285 1.29 -11.13 8.54
C SER A 285 2.53 -10.66 9.30
N PHE A 286 3.68 -10.64 8.65
CA PHE A 286 4.92 -10.16 9.25
C PHE A 286 4.88 -8.65 9.56
N ALA A 287 4.32 -7.84 8.67
CA ALA A 287 4.14 -6.41 8.93
C ALA A 287 3.14 -6.14 10.06
N TRP A 288 2.08 -6.95 10.19
CA TRP A 288 1.18 -6.92 11.34
C TRP A 288 1.91 -7.26 12.64
N HIS A 289 2.73 -8.31 12.63
CA HIS A 289 3.54 -8.73 13.77
C HIS A 289 4.49 -7.62 14.23
N LEU A 290 5.26 -7.02 13.34
CA LEU A 290 6.14 -5.90 13.66
C LEU A 290 5.36 -4.67 14.17
N THR A 291 4.18 -4.41 13.61
CA THR A 291 3.32 -3.33 14.11
C THR A 291 2.87 -3.56 15.55
N ALA A 292 2.55 -4.80 15.91
CA ALA A 292 2.17 -5.18 17.28
C ALA A 292 3.36 -5.10 18.25
N GLN A 293 4.55 -5.46 17.82
CA GLN A 293 5.78 -5.36 18.63
C GLN A 293 6.26 -3.91 18.83
N GLY A 294 5.90 -3.00 17.92
CA GLY A 294 6.26 -1.60 18.00
C GLY A 294 7.37 -1.17 17.07
N SER A 295 7.59 0.15 17.00
CA SER A 295 8.51 0.75 16.01
C SER A 295 9.95 0.31 16.18
N GLN A 296 10.43 0.11 17.42
CA GLN A 296 11.83 -0.27 17.65
C GLN A 296 12.12 -1.65 17.07
N SER A 297 11.25 -2.64 17.29
CA SER A 297 11.43 -3.98 16.73
C SER A 297 11.51 -4.00 15.20
N ALA A 298 10.69 -3.17 14.53
CA ALA A 298 10.76 -3.03 13.09
C ALA A 298 12.07 -2.37 12.62
N ILE A 299 12.53 -1.36 13.32
CA ILE A 299 13.81 -0.69 13.03
C ILE A 299 14.97 -1.66 13.26
N ASP A 300 15.00 -2.38 14.37
CA ASP A 300 16.05 -3.35 14.68
C ASP A 300 16.11 -4.46 13.62
N PHE A 301 14.95 -4.93 13.16
CA PHE A 301 14.89 -5.89 12.05
C PHE A 301 15.51 -5.35 10.76
N ALA A 302 15.23 -4.08 10.40
CA ALA A 302 15.82 -3.47 9.21
C ALA A 302 17.33 -3.24 9.35
N LEU A 303 17.79 -2.81 10.53
CA LEU A 303 19.21 -2.65 10.82
C LEU A 303 19.96 -4.00 10.77
N ASP A 304 19.33 -5.07 11.24
CA ASP A 304 19.88 -6.43 11.17
C ASP A 304 19.99 -6.92 9.71
N ALA A 305 18.98 -6.59 8.89
CA ALA A 305 19.05 -6.85 7.45
C ALA A 305 20.20 -6.09 6.78
N LEU A 306 20.43 -4.82 7.13
CA LEU A 306 21.58 -4.05 6.62
C LEU A 306 22.92 -4.69 7.02
N ARG A 307 23.06 -5.14 8.28
CA ARG A 307 24.28 -5.83 8.74
C ARG A 307 24.55 -7.09 7.94
N ARG A 308 23.52 -7.86 7.66
CA ARG A 308 23.64 -9.10 6.88
C ARG A 308 23.98 -8.83 5.41
N LEU A 309 23.38 -7.80 4.81
CA LEU A 309 23.62 -7.45 3.41
C LEU A 309 24.99 -6.82 3.17
N PHE A 310 25.41 -5.89 4.05
CA PHE A 310 26.55 -5.00 3.81
C PHE A 310 27.63 -5.06 4.91
N GLY A 311 27.50 -6.00 5.84
CA GLY A 311 28.46 -6.22 6.94
C GLY A 311 28.10 -5.48 8.23
N GLU A 312 28.73 -5.91 9.34
CA GLU A 312 28.37 -5.49 10.71
C GLU A 312 28.37 -3.96 10.94
N LYS A 313 29.20 -3.23 10.21
CA LYS A 313 29.29 -1.76 10.33
C LYS A 313 28.16 -1.01 9.63
N ALA A 314 27.41 -1.67 8.75
CA ALA A 314 26.41 -1.01 7.90
C ALA A 314 25.34 -0.24 8.71
N ALA A 315 24.86 -0.82 9.79
CA ALA A 315 23.87 -0.17 10.66
C ALA A 315 24.38 1.12 11.33
N GLY A 316 25.70 1.27 11.48
CA GLY A 316 26.32 2.49 12.05
C GLY A 316 26.20 3.73 11.15
N HIS A 317 25.94 3.54 9.87
CA HIS A 317 25.71 4.63 8.91
C HIS A 317 24.28 5.19 8.97
N VAL A 318 23.36 4.56 9.71
CA VAL A 318 21.98 5.03 9.85
C VAL A 318 21.92 6.12 10.92
N LYS A 319 21.56 7.34 10.52
CA LYS A 319 21.42 8.50 11.40
C LYS A 319 20.04 8.62 12.02
N LYS A 320 19.01 8.21 11.28
CA LYS A 320 17.62 8.29 11.72
C LYS A 320 16.82 7.18 11.05
N ALA A 321 15.89 6.60 11.79
CA ALA A 321 14.99 5.58 11.30
C ALA A 321 13.58 5.82 11.84
N ALA A 322 12.58 5.30 11.13
CA ALA A 322 11.20 5.32 11.57
C ALA A 322 10.45 4.08 11.06
N PHE A 323 9.22 3.91 11.50
CA PHE A 323 8.33 2.84 11.05
C PHE A 323 6.92 3.38 10.80
N THR A 324 6.32 3.07 9.66
CA THR A 324 4.95 3.47 9.36
C THR A 324 3.95 2.55 10.05
N ARG A 325 2.95 3.12 10.72
CA ARG A 325 2.02 2.37 11.56
C ARG A 325 0.57 2.58 11.13
N TRP A 326 0.26 2.29 9.87
CA TRP A 326 -1.08 2.51 9.29
C TRP A 326 -2.19 1.74 10.01
N ALA A 327 -1.88 0.57 10.60
CA ALA A 327 -2.82 -0.19 11.40
C ALA A 327 -3.29 0.56 12.65
N ASN A 328 -2.44 1.42 13.22
CA ASN A 328 -2.72 2.16 14.45
C ASN A 328 -3.48 3.47 14.19
N ILE A 329 -3.67 3.85 12.93
CA ILE A 329 -4.46 5.02 12.55
C ILE A 329 -5.93 4.60 12.52
N PRO A 330 -6.80 5.12 13.41
CA PRO A 330 -8.20 4.67 13.54
C PRO A 330 -8.99 4.76 12.23
N TRP A 331 -8.63 5.72 11.38
CA TRP A 331 -9.29 6.02 10.12
C TRP A 331 -8.75 5.26 8.92
N ALA A 332 -7.64 4.53 9.07
CA ALA A 332 -7.02 3.69 8.05
C ALA A 332 -7.09 2.20 8.38
N ARG A 333 -6.57 1.80 9.56
CA ARG A 333 -6.56 0.42 10.09
C ARG A 333 -5.91 -0.60 9.16
N GLY A 334 -4.87 -0.19 8.47
CA GLY A 334 -4.11 -1.00 7.51
C GLY A 334 -3.68 -0.19 6.28
N SER A 335 -3.01 -0.83 5.33
CA SER A 335 -2.48 -0.18 4.13
C SER A 335 -3.50 -0.15 2.98
N HIS A 336 -3.90 -1.30 2.47
CA HIS A 336 -4.94 -1.45 1.45
C HIS A 336 -5.68 -2.78 1.63
N SER A 337 -6.88 -2.88 1.05
CA SER A 337 -7.73 -4.07 1.19
C SER A 337 -7.52 -5.05 0.05
N THR A 338 -7.70 -6.33 0.33
CA THR A 338 -7.73 -7.44 -0.64
C THR A 338 -8.92 -8.33 -0.35
N ALA A 339 -9.42 -9.04 -1.36
CA ALA A 339 -10.53 -9.95 -1.15
C ALA A 339 -10.07 -11.30 -0.55
N LEU A 340 -10.83 -11.78 0.44
CA LEU A 340 -10.62 -13.11 1.00
C LEU A 340 -10.87 -14.21 -0.02
N PRO A 341 -10.16 -15.35 0.06
CA PRO A 341 -10.39 -16.53 -0.77
C PRO A 341 -11.84 -17.04 -0.70
N GLY A 342 -12.37 -17.50 -1.83
CA GLY A 342 -13.71 -18.05 -1.92
C GLY A 342 -14.83 -17.01 -2.01
N GLN A 343 -14.50 -15.73 -1.97
CA GLN A 343 -15.47 -14.67 -2.16
C GLN A 343 -15.77 -14.48 -3.65
N LEU A 344 -16.95 -14.91 -4.08
CA LEU A 344 -17.36 -14.85 -5.48
C LEU A 344 -17.78 -13.41 -5.85
N PRO A 345 -17.04 -12.74 -6.75
CA PRO A 345 -17.53 -11.51 -7.33
C PRO A 345 -18.66 -11.86 -8.32
N GLY A 346 -19.86 -11.70 -7.96
CA GLY A 346 -21.04 -12.05 -8.75
C GLY A 346 -22.30 -12.10 -7.90
N ARG A 347 -22.14 -12.16 -6.58
CA ARG A 347 -23.26 -12.02 -5.63
C ARG A 347 -23.61 -10.56 -5.33
N TRP A 348 -22.75 -9.62 -5.71
CA TRP A 348 -23.04 -8.21 -5.51
C TRP A 348 -24.05 -7.73 -6.53
N PRO A 349 -25.13 -7.06 -6.13
CA PRO A 349 -26.01 -6.39 -7.06
C PRO A 349 -25.19 -5.44 -7.94
N LYS A 350 -25.53 -5.37 -9.22
CA LYS A 350 -24.90 -4.37 -10.12
C LYS A 350 -25.08 -2.97 -9.52
N PRO A 351 -24.17 -2.02 -9.76
CA PRO A 351 -24.28 -0.64 -9.22
C PRO A 351 -25.61 0.07 -9.51
N SER A 352 -26.35 -0.37 -10.53
CA SER A 352 -27.70 0.10 -10.87
C SER A 352 -28.81 -0.34 -9.90
N ALA A 353 -28.49 -1.21 -8.95
CA ALA A 353 -29.45 -1.69 -7.93
C ALA A 353 -29.24 -1.03 -6.56
N ALA A 354 -28.60 0.14 -6.51
CA ALA A 354 -28.59 0.96 -5.31
C ALA A 354 -30.00 1.54 -5.09
N PRO A 355 -30.52 1.57 -3.85
CA PRO A 355 -31.79 2.20 -3.54
C PRO A 355 -31.76 3.70 -3.79
#